data_aca4f1b695e3f491b760ae118bb2de81
#
_entry.id   aca4f1b695e3f491b760ae118bb2de81
#
_cell.length_a   1.000
_cell.length_b   1.000
_cell.length_c   1.000
_cell.angle_alpha   90.00
_cell.angle_beta   90.00
_cell.angle_gamma   90.00
#
_symmetry.space_group_name_H-M   'P 1'
#
loop_
_entity.id
_entity.type
_entity.pdbx_description
1 polymer ?
#
loop_
_entity_poly.entity_id
_entity_poly.type
_entity_poly.pdbx_seq_one_letter_code
_entity_poly.pdbx_strand_id
1 'polypeptide(L)'
;RGQIRGLDQAAKNAQDGISLIQTAEGALNETHSILQRMRELAVQSANDTNNDTDRAELQKEVDQLAQEISRISDTTEFNTKKLLAGYTGTFHIGANQGQDITLSIEEMSAKALGVNNATATAADVTGVTGLSVKNNTETQITISYTALGDKDAVEVAATTATFDEGSNTITITLAQEAGDATDPGAITATKQDVMEALNST
;
A
#
# COMPACT_ATOMS: atom_id res chain seq x y z
N ARG A 1 18.85 -28.92 42.57
CA ARG A 1 19.31 -27.52 42.40
C ARG A 1 19.24 -27.02 40.96
N GLY A 2 19.50 -27.86 39.95
CA GLY A 2 19.39 -27.48 38.55
C GLY A 2 17.98 -27.09 38.12
N GLN A 3 16.97 -27.88 38.49
CA GLN A 3 15.55 -27.62 38.19
C GLN A 3 15.04 -26.33 38.85
N ILE A 4 15.47 -26.00 40.06
CA ILE A 4 15.07 -24.76 40.72
C ILE A 4 15.58 -23.54 39.93
N ARG A 5 16.86 -23.56 39.53
CA ARG A 5 17.42 -22.49 38.69
C ARG A 5 16.76 -22.39 37.31
N GLY A 6 16.37 -23.54 36.75
CA GLY A 6 15.64 -23.59 35.48
C GLY A 6 14.25 -22.93 35.60
N LEU A 7 13.51 -23.21 36.68
CA LEU A 7 12.22 -22.59 36.95
C LEU A 7 12.32 -21.11 37.27
N ASP A 8 13.36 -20.69 38.02
CA ASP A 8 13.62 -19.27 38.29
C ASP A 8 13.88 -18.51 36.99
N GLN A 9 14.65 -19.11 36.05
CA GLN A 9 14.90 -18.51 34.75
C GLN A 9 13.62 -18.50 33.87
N ALA A 10 12.85 -19.56 33.91
CA ALA A 10 11.57 -19.66 33.20
C ALA A 10 10.57 -18.59 33.68
N ALA A 11 10.51 -18.32 34.97
CA ALA A 11 9.69 -17.24 35.54
C ALA A 11 10.14 -15.85 35.02
N LYS A 12 11.43 -15.60 34.90
CA LYS A 12 11.95 -14.35 34.29
C LYS A 12 11.59 -14.25 32.82
N ASN A 13 11.77 -15.32 32.06
CA ASN A 13 11.38 -15.36 30.64
C ASN A 13 9.89 -15.10 30.45
N ALA A 14 9.04 -15.65 31.30
CA ALA A 14 7.60 -15.39 31.28
C ALA A 14 7.29 -13.92 31.59
N GLN A 15 8.01 -13.30 32.50
CA GLN A 15 7.83 -11.89 32.86
C GLN A 15 8.28 -10.96 31.74
N ASP A 16 9.37 -11.32 31.03
CA ASP A 16 9.80 -10.60 29.81
C ASP A 16 8.75 -10.71 28.71
N GLY A 17 8.15 -11.89 28.51
CA GLY A 17 7.05 -12.11 27.59
C GLY A 17 5.81 -11.26 27.91
N ILE A 18 5.44 -11.19 29.19
CA ILE A 18 4.34 -10.33 29.66
C ILE A 18 4.62 -8.87 29.36
N SER A 19 5.85 -8.38 29.63
CA SER A 19 6.23 -7.00 29.37
C SER A 19 6.20 -6.66 27.86
N LEU A 20 6.60 -7.61 27.02
CA LEU A 20 6.50 -7.48 25.57
C LEU A 20 5.04 -7.36 25.12
N ILE A 21 4.16 -8.23 25.64
CA ILE A 21 2.71 -8.22 25.32
C ILE A 21 2.10 -6.88 25.75
N GLN A 22 2.42 -6.39 26.94
CA GLN A 22 1.91 -5.11 27.44
C GLN A 22 2.35 -3.94 26.57
N THR A 23 3.58 -3.96 26.03
CA THR A 23 4.07 -2.95 25.10
C THR A 23 3.27 -3.00 23.79
N ALA A 24 3.04 -4.20 23.24
CA ALA A 24 2.23 -4.36 22.03
C ALA A 24 0.77 -3.95 22.24
N GLU A 25 0.17 -4.32 23.39
CA GLU A 25 -1.19 -3.97 23.77
C GLU A 25 -1.37 -2.44 23.85
N GLY A 26 -0.42 -1.73 24.46
CA GLY A 26 -0.45 -0.27 24.51
C GLY A 26 -0.52 0.35 23.11
N ALA A 27 0.35 -0.09 22.20
CA ALA A 27 0.36 0.40 20.82
C ALA A 27 -0.91 0.01 20.04
N LEU A 28 -1.45 -1.19 20.26
CA LEU A 28 -2.71 -1.62 19.64
C LEU A 28 -3.92 -0.81 20.14
N ASN A 29 -3.92 -0.37 21.37
CA ASN A 29 -4.98 0.52 21.88
C ASN A 29 -4.96 1.89 21.18
N GLU A 30 -3.78 2.43 20.89
CA GLU A 30 -3.63 3.65 20.08
C GLU A 30 -4.14 3.42 18.65
N THR A 31 -3.71 2.33 18.02
CA THR A 31 -4.16 1.94 16.67
C THR A 31 -5.69 1.81 16.62
N HIS A 32 -6.29 1.18 17.63
CA HIS A 32 -7.74 1.02 17.72
C HIS A 32 -8.46 2.38 17.82
N SER A 33 -7.94 3.30 18.61
CA SER A 33 -8.50 4.66 18.74
C SER A 33 -8.44 5.42 17.41
N ILE A 34 -7.35 5.28 16.66
CA ILE A 34 -7.20 5.88 15.33
C ILE A 34 -8.22 5.27 14.34
N LEU A 35 -8.37 3.95 14.33
CA LEU A 35 -9.35 3.28 13.47
C LEU A 35 -10.79 3.71 13.76
N GLN A 36 -11.14 3.93 15.02
CA GLN A 36 -12.45 4.49 15.39
C GLN A 36 -12.63 5.89 14.81
N ARG A 37 -11.60 6.75 14.89
CA ARG A 37 -11.64 8.07 14.30
C ARG A 37 -11.78 8.04 12.79
N MET A 38 -11.05 7.16 12.11
CA MET A 38 -11.18 6.95 10.66
C MET A 38 -12.60 6.52 10.27
N ARG A 39 -13.22 5.64 11.06
CA ARG A 39 -14.62 5.24 10.87
C ARG A 39 -15.59 6.43 11.01
N GLU A 40 -15.40 7.29 12.01
CA GLU A 40 -16.21 8.49 12.19
C GLU A 40 -16.12 9.41 10.97
N LEU A 41 -14.89 9.64 10.46
CA LEU A 41 -14.66 10.45 9.26
C LEU A 41 -15.29 9.83 8.00
N ALA A 42 -15.24 8.50 7.87
CA ALA A 42 -15.89 7.81 6.76
C ALA A 42 -17.41 7.97 6.80
N VAL A 43 -18.03 7.84 7.98
CA VAL A 43 -19.47 8.07 8.16
C VAL A 43 -19.83 9.54 7.88
N GLN A 44 -19.01 10.48 8.35
CA GLN A 44 -19.19 11.90 8.07
C GLN A 44 -19.10 12.18 6.57
N SER A 45 -18.10 11.63 5.88
CA SER A 45 -17.93 11.80 4.44
C SER A 45 -19.08 11.24 3.61
N ALA A 46 -19.76 10.20 4.10
CA ALA A 46 -20.91 9.59 3.44
C ALA A 46 -22.18 10.44 3.48
N ASN A 47 -22.20 11.54 4.24
CA ASN A 47 -23.35 12.42 4.31
C ASN A 47 -23.41 13.34 3.09
N ASP A 48 -24.57 13.42 2.45
CA ASP A 48 -24.83 14.24 1.25
C ASP A 48 -24.75 15.76 1.49
N THR A 49 -24.64 16.21 2.74
CA THR A 49 -24.40 17.62 3.06
C THR A 49 -22.96 18.06 2.76
N ASN A 50 -22.02 17.12 2.58
CA ASN A 50 -20.64 17.42 2.25
C ASN A 50 -20.47 17.59 0.74
N ASN A 51 -19.80 18.65 0.34
CA ASN A 51 -19.36 18.84 -1.05
C ASN A 51 -18.01 18.15 -1.32
N ASP A 52 -17.55 18.17 -2.57
CA ASP A 52 -16.29 17.51 -2.96
C ASP A 52 -15.06 18.08 -2.25
N THR A 53 -15.08 19.38 -1.93
CA THR A 53 -13.98 20.03 -1.18
C THR A 53 -13.97 19.54 0.26
N ASP A 54 -15.13 19.43 0.91
CA ASP A 54 -15.23 18.91 2.27
C ASP A 54 -14.76 17.45 2.34
N ARG A 55 -15.18 16.63 1.38
CA ARG A 55 -14.74 15.24 1.28
C ARG A 55 -13.21 15.11 1.05
N ALA A 56 -12.63 16.02 0.25
CA ALA A 56 -11.19 16.05 0.05
C ALA A 56 -10.43 16.41 1.34
N GLU A 57 -10.94 17.31 2.17
CA GLU A 57 -10.32 17.64 3.45
C GLU A 57 -10.45 16.48 4.45
N LEU A 58 -11.62 15.82 4.51
CA LEU A 58 -11.81 14.60 5.32
C LEU A 58 -10.84 13.49 4.88
N GLN A 59 -10.64 13.32 3.57
CA GLN A 59 -9.68 12.34 3.06
C GLN A 59 -8.25 12.63 3.49
N LYS A 60 -7.82 13.89 3.53
CA LYS A 60 -6.48 14.26 4.03
C LYS A 60 -6.30 13.87 5.50
N GLU A 61 -7.35 14.06 6.33
CA GLU A 61 -7.31 13.63 7.73
C GLU A 61 -7.18 12.10 7.83
N VAL A 62 -7.95 11.35 7.03
CA VAL A 62 -7.85 9.88 6.96
C VAL A 62 -6.46 9.43 6.53
N ASP A 63 -5.86 10.07 5.53
CA ASP A 63 -4.51 9.76 5.05
C ASP A 63 -3.44 10.00 6.14
N GLN A 64 -3.58 11.07 6.94
CA GLN A 64 -2.69 11.33 8.08
C GLN A 64 -2.84 10.27 9.17
N LEU A 65 -4.06 9.85 9.47
CA LEU A 65 -4.34 8.80 10.44
C LEU A 65 -3.77 7.45 9.97
N ALA A 66 -3.86 7.13 8.69
CA ALA A 66 -3.25 5.93 8.11
C ALA A 66 -1.71 5.95 8.21
N GLN A 67 -1.10 7.11 7.97
CA GLN A 67 0.36 7.28 8.18
C GLN A 67 0.74 7.08 9.65
N GLU A 68 -0.08 7.57 10.59
CA GLU A 68 0.18 7.39 12.02
C GLU A 68 0.05 5.93 12.45
N ILE A 69 -0.92 5.16 11.94
CA ILE A 69 -1.01 3.71 12.15
C ILE A 69 0.27 3.02 11.66
N SER A 70 0.74 3.36 10.47
CA SER A 70 1.98 2.79 9.92
C SER A 70 3.18 3.16 10.78
N ARG A 71 3.26 4.42 11.26
CA ARG A 71 4.32 4.85 12.17
C ARG A 71 4.31 4.08 13.48
N ILE A 72 3.13 3.85 14.09
CA ILE A 72 2.99 3.04 15.31
C ILE A 72 3.49 1.61 15.05
N SER A 73 3.08 1.01 13.94
CA SER A 73 3.55 -0.33 13.56
C SER A 73 5.06 -0.41 13.41
N ASP A 74 5.66 0.59 12.77
CA ASP A 74 7.10 0.61 12.48
C ASP A 74 7.96 0.99 13.69
N THR A 75 7.42 1.77 14.63
CA THR A 75 8.19 2.28 15.76
C THR A 75 8.01 1.47 17.04
N THR A 76 6.93 0.68 17.16
CA THR A 76 6.70 -0.13 18.35
C THR A 76 7.69 -1.28 18.42
N GLU A 77 8.59 -1.19 19.38
CA GLU A 77 9.63 -2.21 19.60
C GLU A 77 9.82 -2.55 21.05
N PHE A 78 10.26 -3.77 21.30
CA PHE A 78 10.71 -4.25 22.61
C PHE A 78 12.08 -4.91 22.42
N ASN A 79 13.07 -4.39 23.14
CA ASN A 79 14.46 -4.86 23.04
C ASN A 79 14.94 -4.98 21.57
N THR A 80 14.77 -3.91 20.78
CA THR A 80 15.13 -3.81 19.34
C THR A 80 14.33 -4.70 18.39
N LYS A 81 13.34 -5.44 18.89
CA LYS A 81 12.47 -6.26 18.06
C LYS A 81 11.17 -5.52 17.76
N LYS A 82 10.85 -5.36 16.48
CA LYS A 82 9.57 -4.79 16.04
C LYS A 82 8.43 -5.75 16.41
N LEU A 83 7.40 -5.23 17.07
CA LEU A 83 6.30 -6.06 17.56
C LEU A 83 5.12 -6.11 16.59
N LEU A 84 4.81 -4.99 15.92
CA LEU A 84 3.62 -4.84 15.08
C LEU A 84 3.91 -4.92 13.58
N ALA A 85 5.14 -5.31 13.21
CA ALA A 85 5.54 -5.55 11.83
C ALA A 85 5.64 -7.05 11.48
N GLY A 86 4.81 -7.88 12.16
CA GLY A 86 4.84 -9.34 11.99
C GLY A 86 5.87 -10.01 12.91
N TYR A 87 5.59 -10.06 14.20
CA TYR A 87 6.48 -10.65 15.22
C TYR A 87 6.08 -12.09 15.54
N THR A 88 7.08 -12.99 15.58
CA THR A 88 6.92 -14.32 16.15
C THR A 88 8.08 -14.60 17.10
N GLY A 89 7.76 -14.98 18.32
CA GLY A 89 8.75 -15.29 19.35
C GLY A 89 8.34 -16.47 20.22
N THR A 90 9.32 -17.26 20.65
CA THR A 90 9.14 -18.40 21.54
C THR A 90 9.74 -18.10 22.89
N PHE A 91 8.97 -18.27 23.96
CA PHE A 91 9.37 -18.07 25.35
C PHE A 91 9.44 -19.41 26.07
N HIS A 92 10.62 -19.74 26.56
CA HIS A 92 10.81 -20.94 27.38
C HIS A 92 10.34 -20.67 28.81
N ILE A 93 9.23 -21.27 29.20
CA ILE A 93 8.53 -21.06 30.46
C ILE A 93 8.64 -22.22 31.45
N GLY A 94 9.44 -23.23 31.10
CA GLY A 94 9.67 -24.40 31.94
C GLY A 94 11.14 -24.79 32.06
N ALA A 95 11.44 -25.71 32.97
CA ALA A 95 12.80 -26.20 33.22
C ALA A 95 13.22 -27.33 32.26
N ASN A 96 12.29 -27.90 31.49
CA ASN A 96 12.54 -29.01 30.57
C ASN A 96 12.35 -28.60 29.12
N GLN A 97 12.94 -29.39 28.22
CA GLN A 97 12.79 -29.21 26.77
C GLN A 97 11.32 -29.31 26.34
N GLY A 98 10.89 -28.41 25.45
CA GLY A 98 9.52 -28.37 24.92
C GLY A 98 8.50 -27.69 25.84
N GLN A 99 8.95 -27.05 26.93
CA GLN A 99 8.08 -26.25 27.80
C GLN A 99 8.18 -24.77 27.40
N ASP A 100 7.59 -24.45 26.26
CA ASP A 100 7.63 -23.12 25.63
C ASP A 100 6.24 -22.67 25.18
N ILE A 101 6.08 -21.36 25.07
CA ILE A 101 4.92 -20.69 24.47
C ILE A 101 5.40 -19.88 23.28
N THR A 102 4.74 -20.05 22.13
CA THR A 102 4.95 -19.23 20.95
C THR A 102 3.91 -18.14 20.91
N LEU A 103 4.35 -16.88 20.77
CA LEU A 103 3.53 -15.70 20.53
C LEU A 103 3.74 -15.24 19.09
N SER A 104 2.64 -15.07 18.37
CA SER A 104 2.62 -14.44 17.06
C SER A 104 1.78 -13.18 17.12
N ILE A 105 2.31 -12.07 16.60
CA ILE A 105 1.60 -10.80 16.41
C ILE A 105 1.70 -10.49 14.92
N GLU A 106 0.56 -10.41 14.27
CA GLU A 106 0.48 -10.11 12.85
C GLU A 106 0.92 -8.67 12.55
N GLU A 107 1.18 -8.38 11.27
CA GLU A 107 1.48 -7.02 10.83
C GLU A 107 0.26 -6.11 10.99
N MET A 108 0.46 -4.95 11.62
CA MET A 108 -0.58 -3.96 11.93
C MET A 108 -0.34 -2.62 11.24
N SER A 109 0.37 -2.61 10.10
CA SER A 109 0.51 -1.40 9.28
C SER A 109 -0.84 -1.03 8.64
N ALA A 110 -1.01 0.24 8.25
CA ALA A 110 -2.21 0.69 7.55
C ALA A 110 -2.48 -0.13 6.28
N LYS A 111 -1.42 -0.60 5.62
CA LYS A 111 -1.50 -1.49 4.46
C LYS A 111 -2.05 -2.86 4.83
N ALA A 112 -1.52 -3.49 5.86
CA ALA A 112 -1.97 -4.82 6.32
C ALA A 112 -3.42 -4.78 6.82
N LEU A 113 -3.84 -3.66 7.41
CA LEU A 113 -5.21 -3.43 7.86
C LEU A 113 -6.17 -2.98 6.75
N GLY A 114 -5.68 -2.75 5.52
CA GLY A 114 -6.50 -2.31 4.38
C GLY A 114 -7.09 -0.91 4.54
N VAL A 115 -6.46 -0.05 5.35
CA VAL A 115 -6.92 1.32 5.60
C VAL A 115 -5.98 2.39 5.07
N ASN A 116 -4.94 1.99 4.33
CA ASN A 116 -4.14 2.96 3.61
C ASN A 116 -4.86 3.32 2.31
N ASN A 117 -4.99 4.61 2.05
CA ASN A 117 -5.12 5.04 0.68
C ASN A 117 -3.77 4.72 0.03
N ALA A 118 -3.73 3.71 -0.83
CA ALA A 118 -2.54 3.43 -1.61
C ALA A 118 -2.21 4.71 -2.38
N THR A 119 -1.31 5.52 -1.82
CA THR A 119 -0.81 6.70 -2.51
C THR A 119 0.09 6.16 -3.61
N ALA A 120 -0.54 5.68 -4.67
CA ALA A 120 0.19 5.29 -5.85
C ALA A 120 1.01 6.51 -6.27
N THR A 121 2.31 6.35 -6.30
CA THR A 121 3.19 7.36 -6.87
C THR A 121 2.76 7.54 -8.32
N ALA A 122 2.34 8.75 -8.68
CA ALA A 122 1.98 9.04 -10.05
C ALA A 122 3.20 8.74 -10.93
N ALA A 123 3.03 7.85 -11.90
CA ALA A 123 4.05 7.58 -12.90
C ALA A 123 3.80 8.47 -14.13
N ASP A 124 4.82 9.18 -14.57
CA ASP A 124 4.71 9.97 -15.79
C ASP A 124 4.60 9.06 -17.01
N VAL A 125 3.68 9.39 -17.90
CA VAL A 125 3.52 8.68 -19.17
C VAL A 125 4.63 9.12 -20.12
N THR A 126 5.57 8.21 -20.42
CA THR A 126 6.68 8.49 -21.33
C THR A 126 6.16 8.82 -22.73
N GLY A 127 6.58 9.92 -23.30
CA GLY A 127 6.16 10.39 -24.63
C GLY A 127 4.98 11.37 -24.60
N VAL A 128 4.27 11.54 -23.49
CA VAL A 128 3.18 12.51 -23.36
C VAL A 128 3.49 13.46 -22.21
N THR A 129 3.96 14.65 -22.51
CA THR A 129 4.39 15.64 -21.51
C THR A 129 3.20 16.10 -20.64
N GLY A 130 3.37 16.04 -19.31
CA GLY A 130 2.42 16.56 -18.33
C GLY A 130 1.23 15.65 -18.06
N LEU A 131 1.27 14.39 -18.49
CA LEU A 131 0.34 13.36 -18.08
C LEU A 131 1.01 12.42 -17.11
N SER A 132 0.39 12.23 -15.94
CA SER A 132 0.77 11.20 -14.98
C SER A 132 -0.44 10.36 -14.58
N VAL A 133 -0.25 9.07 -14.37
CA VAL A 133 -1.30 8.14 -13.95
C VAL A 133 -1.08 7.73 -12.50
N LYS A 134 -2.15 7.83 -11.72
CA LYS A 134 -2.16 7.44 -10.30
C LYS A 134 -3.11 6.27 -10.10
N ASN A 135 -2.60 5.16 -9.60
CA ASN A 135 -3.41 4.02 -9.21
C ASN A 135 -3.84 4.16 -7.75
N ASN A 136 -5.13 4.15 -7.47
CA ASN A 136 -5.71 4.24 -6.13
C ASN A 136 -6.11 2.87 -5.56
N THR A 137 -5.74 1.78 -6.23
CA THR A 137 -6.03 0.42 -5.78
C THR A 137 -4.76 -0.25 -5.24
N GLU A 138 -4.91 -1.22 -4.35
CA GLU A 138 -3.78 -2.00 -3.84
C GLU A 138 -3.23 -3.01 -4.87
N THR A 139 -4.02 -3.31 -5.89
CA THR A 139 -3.60 -4.20 -6.97
C THR A 139 -2.64 -3.45 -7.89
N GLN A 140 -1.48 -4.01 -8.11
CA GLN A 140 -0.52 -3.43 -9.04
C GLN A 140 -1.11 -3.42 -10.46
N ILE A 141 -1.28 -2.22 -11.02
CA ILE A 141 -1.68 -2.04 -12.42
C ILE A 141 -0.42 -1.71 -13.22
N THR A 142 -0.15 -2.48 -14.24
CA THR A 142 0.91 -2.21 -15.20
C THR A 142 0.36 -1.35 -16.32
N ILE A 143 0.97 -0.20 -16.59
CA ILE A 143 0.62 0.63 -17.75
C ILE A 143 1.71 0.45 -18.79
N SER A 144 1.33 -0.11 -19.92
CA SER A 144 2.19 -0.27 -21.08
C SER A 144 1.70 0.67 -22.19
N TYR A 145 2.60 1.44 -22.76
CA TYR A 145 2.30 2.23 -23.96
C TYR A 145 3.20 1.79 -25.08
N THR A 146 2.59 1.66 -26.22
CA THR A 146 3.26 1.28 -27.45
C THR A 146 3.27 2.48 -28.37
N ALA A 147 4.44 3.09 -28.54
CA ALA A 147 4.74 3.87 -29.72
C ALA A 147 5.37 2.88 -30.71
N LEU A 148 4.93 2.89 -31.95
CA LEU A 148 5.51 2.03 -32.98
C LEU A 148 6.94 2.53 -33.24
N GLY A 149 7.93 1.82 -32.71
CA GLY A 149 9.37 2.13 -32.90
C GLY A 149 9.95 1.63 -34.21
N ASP A 150 9.12 1.14 -35.12
CA ASP A 150 9.56 0.56 -36.38
C ASP A 150 9.53 1.60 -37.50
N LYS A 151 10.59 1.63 -38.31
CA LYS A 151 10.72 2.56 -39.44
C LYS A 151 9.65 2.36 -40.53
N ASP A 152 9.00 1.19 -40.55
CA ASP A 152 7.91 0.88 -41.48
C ASP A 152 6.54 0.97 -40.77
N ALA A 153 6.46 1.68 -39.64
CA ALA A 153 5.25 1.80 -38.85
C ALA A 153 4.13 2.47 -39.65
N VAL A 154 2.98 1.80 -39.66
CA VAL A 154 1.77 2.35 -40.23
C VAL A 154 1.24 3.47 -39.31
N GLU A 155 0.66 4.51 -39.91
CA GLU A 155 0.00 5.56 -39.15
C GLU A 155 -0.97 4.99 -38.11
N VAL A 156 -0.89 5.46 -36.89
CA VAL A 156 -1.88 5.22 -35.83
C VAL A 156 -2.74 6.48 -35.71
N ALA A 157 -3.90 6.45 -36.32
CA ALA A 157 -4.76 7.63 -36.47
C ALA A 157 -5.39 8.09 -35.14
N ALA A 158 -5.53 7.21 -34.14
CA ALA A 158 -6.15 7.55 -32.87
C ALA A 158 -5.46 6.83 -31.69
N THR A 159 -5.38 7.51 -30.55
CA THR A 159 -4.95 6.90 -29.29
C THR A 159 -6.04 5.99 -28.76
N THR A 160 -5.69 4.76 -28.42
CA THR A 160 -6.60 3.77 -27.86
C THR A 160 -6.04 3.22 -26.55
N ALA A 161 -6.92 2.83 -25.64
CA ALA A 161 -6.57 2.11 -24.42
C ALA A 161 -7.35 0.79 -24.34
N THR A 162 -6.71 -0.24 -23.82
CA THR A 162 -7.33 -1.54 -23.54
C THR A 162 -6.89 -2.01 -22.18
N PHE A 163 -7.83 -2.59 -21.42
CA PHE A 163 -7.54 -3.19 -20.11
C PHE A 163 -7.63 -4.71 -20.21
N ASP A 164 -6.59 -5.38 -19.76
CA ASP A 164 -6.55 -6.83 -19.61
C ASP A 164 -6.68 -7.18 -18.14
N GLU A 165 -7.85 -7.70 -17.75
CA GLU A 165 -8.15 -8.11 -16.37
C GLU A 165 -7.25 -9.27 -15.90
N GLY A 166 -6.83 -10.14 -16.80
CA GLY A 166 -6.01 -11.31 -16.44
C GLY A 166 -4.59 -10.97 -16.01
N SER A 167 -4.03 -9.90 -16.59
CA SER A 167 -2.68 -9.41 -16.28
C SER A 167 -2.66 -8.11 -15.50
N ASN A 168 -3.83 -7.51 -15.19
CA ASN A 168 -3.95 -6.17 -14.62
C ASN A 168 -3.14 -5.11 -15.41
N THR A 169 -3.17 -5.19 -16.73
CA THR A 169 -2.39 -4.33 -17.60
C THR A 169 -3.30 -3.43 -18.43
N ILE A 170 -3.05 -2.14 -18.37
CA ILE A 170 -3.62 -1.15 -19.30
C ILE A 170 -2.60 -0.93 -20.40
N THR A 171 -2.98 -1.25 -21.64
CA THR A 171 -2.16 -0.97 -22.81
C THR A 171 -2.71 0.25 -23.53
N ILE A 172 -1.86 1.28 -23.67
CA ILE A 172 -2.20 2.51 -24.39
C ILE A 172 -1.38 2.53 -25.68
N THR A 173 -2.07 2.54 -26.82
CA THR A 173 -1.46 2.73 -28.14
C THR A 173 -1.60 4.21 -28.52
N LEU A 174 -0.48 4.90 -28.65
CA LEU A 174 -0.45 6.33 -28.93
C LEU A 174 -0.68 6.62 -30.42
N ALA A 175 -1.45 7.66 -30.73
CA ALA A 175 -1.53 8.18 -32.10
C ALA A 175 -0.15 8.63 -32.55
N GLN A 176 0.24 8.25 -33.77
CA GLN A 176 1.56 8.46 -34.35
C GLN A 176 1.44 8.58 -35.87
N GLU A 177 2.24 9.48 -36.45
CA GLU A 177 2.38 9.55 -37.90
C GLU A 177 3.07 8.30 -38.46
N ALA A 178 2.83 8.04 -39.75
CA ALA A 178 3.54 6.97 -40.43
C ALA A 178 5.06 7.21 -40.41
N GLY A 179 5.83 6.16 -40.07
CA GLY A 179 7.29 6.18 -40.13
C GLY A 179 7.80 6.12 -41.56
N ASP A 180 9.06 6.50 -41.75
CA ASP A 180 9.80 6.25 -42.98
C ASP A 180 11.04 5.39 -42.74
N ALA A 181 11.82 5.08 -43.77
CA ALA A 181 13.00 4.22 -43.69
C ALA A 181 14.08 4.68 -42.66
N THR A 182 13.95 5.90 -42.12
CA THR A 182 14.95 6.53 -41.24
C THR A 182 14.40 7.00 -39.90
N ASP A 183 13.06 7.19 -39.80
CA ASP A 183 12.39 7.74 -38.62
C ASP A 183 11.08 6.99 -38.33
N PRO A 184 10.82 6.58 -37.09
CA PRO A 184 9.58 5.88 -36.70
C PRO A 184 8.30 6.75 -36.76
N GLY A 185 8.37 8.00 -37.20
CA GLY A 185 7.25 8.94 -37.18
C GLY A 185 7.01 9.61 -35.83
N ALA A 186 6.47 10.81 -35.87
CA ALA A 186 6.26 11.62 -34.69
C ALA A 186 5.00 11.15 -33.92
N ILE A 187 5.08 11.07 -32.58
CA ILE A 187 3.91 10.85 -31.73
C ILE A 187 3.05 12.11 -31.78
N THR A 188 1.82 11.96 -32.24
CA THR A 188 0.82 13.04 -32.34
C THR A 188 -0.20 13.03 -31.19
N ALA A 189 -0.20 11.96 -30.37
CA ALA A 189 -1.07 11.83 -29.21
C ALA A 189 -0.87 12.98 -28.23
N THR A 190 -1.98 13.62 -27.85
CA THR A 190 -2.01 14.65 -26.81
C THR A 190 -2.45 14.04 -25.47
N LYS A 191 -2.23 14.79 -24.38
CA LYS A 191 -2.75 14.45 -23.05
C LYS A 191 -4.25 14.18 -23.08
N GLN A 192 -5.02 14.95 -23.85
CA GLN A 192 -6.47 14.81 -23.94
C GLN A 192 -6.87 13.51 -24.63
N ASP A 193 -6.19 13.13 -25.70
CA ASP A 193 -6.44 11.88 -26.41
C ASP A 193 -6.24 10.65 -25.51
N VAL A 194 -5.20 10.66 -24.68
CA VAL A 194 -4.94 9.59 -23.71
C VAL A 194 -6.01 9.55 -22.63
N MET A 195 -6.47 10.72 -22.14
CA MET A 195 -7.55 10.78 -21.14
C MET A 195 -8.88 10.29 -21.71
N GLU A 196 -9.21 10.63 -22.96
CA GLU A 196 -10.42 10.14 -23.64
C GLU A 196 -10.36 8.64 -23.86
N ALA A 197 -9.22 8.11 -24.28
CA ALA A 197 -9.02 6.67 -24.44
C ALA A 197 -9.19 5.91 -23.12
N LEU A 198 -8.64 6.41 -22.02
CA LEU A 198 -8.78 5.80 -20.69
C LEU A 198 -10.21 5.87 -20.15
N ASN A 199 -10.98 6.89 -20.48
CA ASN A 199 -12.39 7.01 -20.07
C ASN A 199 -13.33 6.11 -20.88
N SER A 200 -12.88 5.58 -22.00
CA SER A 200 -13.66 4.70 -22.87
C SER A 200 -13.42 3.21 -22.62
N THR A 201 -12.48 2.90 -21.73
CA THR A 201 -12.07 1.54 -21.34
C THR A 201 -12.77 1.09 -20.07
#